data_41e9957cd80dcd5bbbd0d47b5d328296
#
_entry.id   41e9957cd80dcd5bbbd0d47b5d328296
#
_cell.length_a   1.000
_cell.length_b   1.000
_cell.length_c   1.000
_cell.angle_alpha   90.00
_cell.angle_beta   90.00
_cell.angle_gamma   90.00
#
_symmetry.space_group_name_H-M   'P 1'
#
loop_
_entity.id
_entity.type
_entity.pdbx_description
1 polymer ?
#
loop_
_entity_poly.entity_id
_entity_poly.type
_entity_poly.pdbx_seq_one_letter_code
_entity_poly.pdbx_strand_id
1 'polypeptide(L)'
;MQLVEKLNALCASRKLEKKIVDKIADNGVLITFCVFTLMAILIRFSVKDFESGDYIGSLALWYDHFKTHRGFAALRSPIGDYNVPYQFFIALMTYIKVKPLYLFKILSCIFDFLLAIYSGKFVYYISSERTGESRSLKDAISNLTFVLPYGVVLLLPTVVFNSALWGQCDAIYAFFIVLSLFLICRKSYFFSFVFLGCAFAFKLQTVFILPFFFYLYFREKNFSIFFLLFLPLVDILLSIPSLCMGLRFSKLVDVYINQSDAYHYVYMNYPSFWAMIGDNYDYLKPVAIIITLMILFVGLLYIVRKKVDLKSADNFLSVAVWSVWTCVLFLPSMHERYAYLAEILIVILFFMKLWSEDRKNLGRICVVACVLQLMTCIQYGRYLFQNSYMNFGMTLILHTSVYLFFSYKLFVNGFQKNDETIDEF
;
A
#
# COMPACT_ATOMS: atom_id res chain seq x y z
N MET A 1 11.30 -16.65 -63.26
CA MET A 1 12.42 -15.77 -62.89
C MET A 1 11.93 -14.39 -62.45
N GLN A 2 11.22 -13.61 -63.28
CA GLN A 2 10.71 -12.25 -62.90
C GLN A 2 9.83 -12.17 -61.67
N LEU A 3 8.99 -13.18 -61.36
CA LEU A 3 8.13 -13.20 -60.17
C LEU A 3 8.93 -13.39 -58.88
N VAL A 4 9.97 -14.25 -58.94
CA VAL A 4 10.89 -14.48 -57.80
C VAL A 4 11.75 -13.26 -57.55
N GLU A 5 12.19 -12.56 -58.58
CA GLU A 5 12.91 -11.29 -58.46
C GLU A 5 12.05 -10.19 -57.88
N LYS A 6 10.77 -10.07 -58.29
CA LYS A 6 9.80 -9.13 -57.68
C LYS A 6 9.49 -9.46 -56.23
N LEU A 7 9.33 -10.72 -55.87
CA LEU A 7 9.14 -11.17 -54.48
C LEU A 7 10.37 -10.90 -53.65
N ASN A 8 11.56 -11.19 -54.15
CA ASN A 8 12.81 -10.89 -53.48
C ASN A 8 13.01 -9.36 -53.30
N ALA A 9 12.64 -8.54 -54.29
CA ALA A 9 12.67 -7.09 -54.21
C ALA A 9 11.63 -6.55 -53.20
N LEU A 10 10.45 -7.16 -53.10
CA LEU A 10 9.46 -6.83 -52.09
C LEU A 10 9.94 -7.23 -50.69
N CYS A 11 10.50 -8.43 -50.54
CA CYS A 11 11.09 -8.88 -49.29
C CYS A 11 12.36 -8.09 -48.89
N ALA A 12 13.16 -7.62 -49.85
CA ALA A 12 14.30 -6.76 -49.64
C ALA A 12 13.93 -5.31 -49.34
N SER A 13 12.72 -4.87 -49.69
CA SER A 13 12.20 -3.55 -49.38
C SER A 13 11.72 -3.48 -47.91
N ARG A 14 12.69 -3.49 -46.99
CA ARG A 14 12.43 -3.35 -45.51
C ARG A 14 11.82 -2.00 -45.12
N LYS A 15 11.31 -1.18 -46.04
CA LYS A 15 10.77 0.15 -45.74
C LYS A 15 9.59 0.11 -44.76
N LEU A 16 8.67 -0.88 -44.93
CA LEU A 16 7.51 -1.01 -44.04
C LEU A 16 7.93 -1.57 -42.68
N GLU A 17 8.77 -2.61 -42.68
CA GLU A 17 9.31 -3.19 -41.44
C GLU A 17 10.08 -2.14 -40.65
N LYS A 18 11.00 -1.42 -41.31
CA LYS A 18 11.76 -0.35 -40.66
C LYS A 18 10.84 0.71 -40.05
N LYS A 19 9.83 1.18 -40.80
CA LYS A 19 8.85 2.16 -40.30
C LYS A 19 8.06 1.63 -39.09
N ILE A 20 7.72 0.34 -39.08
CA ILE A 20 7.02 -0.31 -37.96
C ILE A 20 7.97 -0.40 -36.75
N VAL A 21 9.21 -0.86 -36.97
CA VAL A 21 10.22 -0.99 -35.91
C VAL A 21 10.55 0.37 -35.30
N ASP A 22 10.79 1.38 -36.12
CA ASP A 22 11.04 2.75 -35.66
C ASP A 22 9.85 3.28 -34.84
N LYS A 23 8.62 3.09 -35.31
CA LYS A 23 7.42 3.49 -34.58
C LYS A 23 7.23 2.74 -33.25
N ILE A 24 7.59 1.44 -33.19
CA ILE A 24 7.58 0.66 -31.96
C ILE A 24 8.66 1.20 -31.00
N ALA A 25 9.85 1.47 -31.51
CA ALA A 25 10.95 2.02 -30.70
C ALA A 25 10.59 3.40 -30.11
N ASP A 26 10.05 4.29 -30.93
CA ASP A 26 9.65 5.65 -30.54
C ASP A 26 8.51 5.63 -29.47
N ASN A 27 7.66 4.61 -29.49
CA ASN A 27 6.51 4.50 -28.58
C ASN A 27 6.68 3.35 -27.56
N GLY A 28 7.87 2.77 -27.42
CA GLY A 28 8.12 1.59 -26.61
C GLY A 28 7.65 1.70 -25.16
N VAL A 29 7.84 2.87 -24.54
CA VAL A 29 7.40 3.14 -23.18
C VAL A 29 5.88 3.17 -23.05
N LEU A 30 5.19 3.83 -24.00
CA LEU A 30 3.72 3.87 -24.05
C LEU A 30 3.15 2.47 -24.31
N ILE A 31 3.78 1.70 -25.19
CA ILE A 31 3.38 0.30 -25.44
C ILE A 31 3.54 -0.51 -24.17
N THR A 32 4.64 -0.35 -23.42
CA THR A 32 4.87 -1.02 -22.13
C THR A 32 3.77 -0.67 -21.12
N PHE A 33 3.38 0.61 -21.02
CA PHE A 33 2.27 1.05 -20.19
C PHE A 33 0.95 0.34 -20.56
N CYS A 34 0.65 0.30 -21.85
CA CYS A 34 -0.57 -0.39 -22.36
C CYS A 34 -0.53 -1.90 -22.09
N VAL A 35 0.63 -2.54 -22.26
CA VAL A 35 0.82 -3.97 -21.99
C VAL A 35 0.60 -4.28 -20.51
N PHE A 36 1.21 -3.53 -19.59
CA PHE A 36 0.99 -3.71 -18.15
C PHE A 36 -0.49 -3.54 -17.78
N THR A 37 -1.12 -2.49 -18.31
CA THR A 37 -2.55 -2.21 -18.06
C THR A 37 -3.43 -3.36 -18.55
N LEU A 38 -3.20 -3.82 -19.78
CA LEU A 38 -3.96 -4.92 -20.35
C LEU A 38 -3.76 -6.23 -19.58
N MET A 39 -2.51 -6.58 -19.27
CA MET A 39 -2.20 -7.77 -18.45
C MET A 39 -2.90 -7.69 -17.09
N ALA A 40 -2.87 -6.53 -16.44
CA ALA A 40 -3.52 -6.35 -15.15
C ALA A 40 -5.04 -6.53 -15.23
N ILE A 41 -5.68 -6.05 -16.29
CA ILE A 41 -7.12 -6.24 -16.53
C ILE A 41 -7.43 -7.72 -16.78
N LEU A 42 -6.65 -8.38 -17.64
CA LEU A 42 -6.86 -9.80 -17.98
C LEU A 42 -6.70 -10.71 -16.76
N ILE A 43 -5.65 -10.49 -15.94
CA ILE A 43 -5.44 -11.26 -14.72
C ILE A 43 -6.61 -11.06 -13.74
N ARG A 44 -7.08 -9.82 -13.53
CA ARG A 44 -8.21 -9.55 -12.64
C ARG A 44 -9.50 -10.16 -13.15
N PHE A 45 -9.70 -10.13 -14.46
CA PHE A 45 -10.86 -10.76 -15.09
C PHE A 45 -10.83 -12.29 -14.96
N SER A 46 -9.66 -12.94 -15.06
CA SER A 46 -9.54 -14.41 -14.94
C SER A 46 -9.89 -14.94 -13.55
N VAL A 47 -9.74 -14.13 -12.50
CA VAL A 47 -10.03 -14.52 -11.10
C VAL A 47 -11.32 -13.93 -10.54
N LYS A 48 -12.13 -13.26 -11.36
CA LYS A 48 -13.32 -12.52 -10.93
C LYS A 48 -14.37 -13.39 -10.22
N ASP A 49 -14.46 -14.66 -10.59
CA ASP A 49 -15.50 -15.58 -10.10
C ASP A 49 -15.13 -16.29 -8.79
N PHE A 50 -13.88 -16.16 -8.34
CA PHE A 50 -13.44 -16.76 -7.08
C PHE A 50 -14.15 -16.13 -5.88
N GLU A 51 -14.81 -16.93 -5.06
CA GLU A 51 -15.48 -16.52 -3.83
C GLU A 51 -14.59 -16.92 -2.63
N SER A 52 -14.08 -15.92 -1.92
CA SER A 52 -13.30 -16.14 -0.71
C SER A 52 -14.20 -16.44 0.51
N GLY A 53 -13.62 -17.04 1.55
CA GLY A 53 -14.32 -17.24 2.82
C GLY A 53 -14.85 -15.94 3.43
N ASP A 54 -14.08 -14.84 3.34
CA ASP A 54 -14.48 -13.51 3.81
C ASP A 54 -15.65 -12.93 3.00
N TYR A 55 -15.69 -13.21 1.69
CA TYR A 55 -16.83 -12.79 0.88
C TYR A 55 -18.11 -13.52 1.33
N ILE A 56 -18.05 -14.84 1.46
CA ILE A 56 -19.21 -15.66 1.83
C ILE A 56 -19.66 -15.36 3.27
N GLY A 57 -18.70 -15.32 4.21
CA GLY A 57 -18.98 -15.19 5.65
C GLY A 57 -19.25 -13.75 6.13
N SER A 58 -18.92 -12.74 5.31
CA SER A 58 -19.02 -11.35 5.75
C SER A 58 -19.59 -10.43 4.66
N LEU A 59 -18.86 -10.19 3.56
CA LEU A 59 -19.22 -9.16 2.58
C LEU A 59 -20.60 -9.41 1.92
N ALA A 60 -20.93 -10.65 1.58
CA ALA A 60 -22.21 -11.01 1.00
C ALA A 60 -23.34 -10.77 2.01
N LEU A 61 -23.14 -11.14 3.28
CA LEU A 61 -24.12 -10.93 4.34
C LEU A 61 -24.37 -9.43 4.60
N TRP A 62 -23.30 -8.62 4.56
CA TRP A 62 -23.43 -7.17 4.70
C TRP A 62 -24.19 -6.57 3.52
N TYR A 63 -23.85 -6.98 2.29
CA TYR A 63 -24.61 -6.54 1.11
C TYR A 63 -26.10 -6.88 1.23
N ASP A 64 -26.44 -8.11 1.62
CA ASP A 64 -27.82 -8.57 1.78
C ASP A 64 -28.56 -7.77 2.88
N HIS A 65 -27.88 -7.45 3.98
CA HIS A 65 -28.43 -6.56 5.01
C HIS A 65 -28.80 -5.19 4.42
N PHE A 66 -27.87 -4.54 3.71
CA PHE A 66 -28.16 -3.24 3.09
C PHE A 66 -29.28 -3.34 2.05
N LYS A 67 -29.31 -4.40 1.26
CA LYS A 67 -30.33 -4.62 0.23
C LYS A 67 -31.72 -4.83 0.81
N THR A 68 -31.84 -5.64 1.84
CA THR A 68 -33.13 -5.93 2.50
C THR A 68 -33.65 -4.74 3.29
N HIS A 69 -32.78 -3.89 3.83
CA HIS A 69 -33.14 -2.70 4.60
C HIS A 69 -33.12 -1.39 3.78
N ARG A 70 -33.41 -1.47 2.48
CA ARG A 70 -33.59 -0.32 1.56
C ARG A 70 -32.32 0.50 1.31
N GLY A 71 -31.17 -0.14 1.16
CA GLY A 71 -29.91 0.50 0.75
C GLY A 71 -29.44 1.59 1.70
N PHE A 72 -29.49 2.86 1.29
CA PHE A 72 -29.02 3.97 2.12
C PHE A 72 -29.77 4.10 3.47
N ALA A 73 -31.03 3.67 3.57
CA ALA A 73 -31.74 3.70 4.84
C ALA A 73 -31.13 2.76 5.90
N ALA A 74 -30.40 1.71 5.48
CA ALA A 74 -29.68 0.80 6.37
C ALA A 74 -28.44 1.45 7.01
N LEU A 75 -27.94 2.57 6.49
CA LEU A 75 -26.80 3.29 7.08
C LEU A 75 -27.03 3.76 8.52
N ARG A 76 -28.30 3.88 8.96
CA ARG A 76 -28.61 4.16 10.37
C ARG A 76 -28.23 3.02 11.32
N SER A 77 -28.13 1.79 10.82
CA SER A 77 -27.86 0.57 11.58
C SER A 77 -26.85 -0.29 10.83
N PRO A 78 -25.58 0.20 10.70
CA PRO A 78 -24.54 -0.50 9.97
C PRO A 78 -24.25 -1.87 10.61
N ILE A 79 -23.79 -2.80 9.79
CA ILE A 79 -23.44 -4.17 10.17
C ILE A 79 -21.98 -4.45 9.85
N GLY A 80 -21.35 -5.33 10.65
CA GLY A 80 -19.97 -5.74 10.43
C GLY A 80 -18.96 -4.80 11.07
N ASP A 81 -17.70 -5.06 10.78
CA ASP A 81 -16.54 -4.42 11.41
C ASP A 81 -15.80 -3.41 10.52
N TYR A 82 -16.32 -3.12 9.31
CA TYR A 82 -15.73 -2.10 8.46
C TYR A 82 -16.22 -0.69 8.82
N ASN A 83 -15.34 0.29 8.64
CA ASN A 83 -15.60 1.67 8.94
C ASN A 83 -16.80 2.23 8.17
N VAL A 84 -17.48 3.21 8.76
CA VAL A 84 -18.74 3.77 8.25
C VAL A 84 -18.64 4.24 6.78
N PRO A 85 -17.58 4.93 6.33
CA PRO A 85 -17.46 5.33 4.93
C PRO A 85 -17.41 4.16 3.94
N TYR A 86 -16.88 3.00 4.31
CA TYR A 86 -16.91 1.83 3.44
C TYR A 86 -18.33 1.26 3.31
N GLN A 87 -19.13 1.31 4.36
CA GLN A 87 -20.52 0.86 4.35
C GLN A 87 -21.41 1.71 3.44
N PHE A 88 -21.07 2.99 3.24
CA PHE A 88 -21.72 3.82 2.23
C PHE A 88 -21.55 3.23 0.81
N PHE A 89 -20.38 2.71 0.48
CA PHE A 89 -20.19 2.02 -0.80
C PHE A 89 -21.00 0.74 -0.90
N ILE A 90 -21.13 -0.04 0.18
CA ILE A 90 -22.00 -1.24 0.19
C ILE A 90 -23.46 -0.84 -0.06
N ALA A 91 -23.95 0.20 0.61
CA ALA A 91 -25.29 0.73 0.36
C ALA A 91 -25.48 1.16 -1.11
N LEU A 92 -24.50 1.87 -1.69
CA LEU A 92 -24.53 2.28 -3.08
C LEU A 92 -24.57 1.08 -4.04
N MET A 93 -23.81 0.03 -3.77
CA MET A 93 -23.79 -1.20 -4.58
C MET A 93 -25.16 -1.85 -4.69
N THR A 94 -26.06 -1.68 -3.70
CA THR A 94 -27.39 -2.30 -3.73
C THR A 94 -28.31 -1.77 -4.84
N TYR A 95 -27.98 -0.61 -5.41
CA TYR A 95 -28.74 0.00 -6.53
C TYR A 95 -28.19 -0.44 -7.90
N ILE A 96 -27.07 -1.16 -7.95
CA ILE A 96 -26.42 -1.60 -9.18
C ILE A 96 -26.81 -3.05 -9.45
N LYS A 97 -27.38 -3.33 -10.65
CA LYS A 97 -27.84 -4.66 -11.06
C LYS A 97 -26.69 -5.54 -11.56
N VAL A 98 -25.70 -5.78 -10.70
CA VAL A 98 -24.52 -6.64 -10.97
C VAL A 98 -24.32 -7.56 -9.77
N LYS A 99 -23.73 -8.75 -9.99
CA LYS A 99 -23.39 -9.68 -8.89
C LYS A 99 -22.55 -8.94 -7.81
N PRO A 100 -22.95 -8.98 -6.52
CA PRO A 100 -22.25 -8.25 -5.46
C PRO A 100 -20.74 -8.52 -5.40
N LEU A 101 -20.33 -9.76 -5.59
CA LEU A 101 -18.91 -10.16 -5.66
C LEU A 101 -18.10 -9.28 -6.61
N TYR A 102 -18.65 -9.02 -7.81
CA TYR A 102 -17.95 -8.19 -8.79
C TYR A 102 -17.88 -6.72 -8.36
N LEU A 103 -18.90 -6.21 -7.68
CA LEU A 103 -18.92 -4.82 -7.21
C LEU A 103 -17.86 -4.58 -6.14
N PHE A 104 -17.69 -5.50 -5.18
CA PHE A 104 -16.60 -5.44 -4.19
C PHE A 104 -15.24 -5.49 -4.86
N LYS A 105 -15.04 -6.43 -5.79
CA LYS A 105 -13.77 -6.57 -6.51
C LYS A 105 -13.47 -5.36 -7.40
N ILE A 106 -14.46 -4.83 -8.12
CA ILE A 106 -14.31 -3.65 -8.98
C ILE A 106 -13.90 -2.44 -8.13
N LEU A 107 -14.58 -2.20 -6.99
CA LEU A 107 -14.21 -1.11 -6.09
C LEU A 107 -12.74 -1.21 -5.69
N SER A 108 -12.31 -2.36 -5.20
CA SER A 108 -10.93 -2.58 -4.77
C SER A 108 -9.95 -2.45 -5.95
N CYS A 109 -10.27 -3.00 -7.12
CA CYS A 109 -9.44 -2.90 -8.32
C CYS A 109 -9.28 -1.46 -8.83
N ILE A 110 -10.31 -0.61 -8.71
CA ILE A 110 -10.18 0.82 -9.04
C ILE A 110 -9.08 1.45 -8.19
N PHE A 111 -9.02 1.13 -6.89
CA PHE A 111 -7.99 1.64 -6.00
C PHE A 111 -6.61 0.99 -6.24
N ASP A 112 -6.53 -0.24 -6.77
CA ASP A 112 -5.26 -0.79 -7.25
C ASP A 112 -4.65 0.08 -8.36
N PHE A 113 -5.47 0.47 -9.35
CA PHE A 113 -5.01 1.33 -10.44
C PHE A 113 -4.60 2.71 -9.93
N LEU A 114 -5.37 3.31 -9.02
CA LEU A 114 -5.02 4.59 -8.40
C LEU A 114 -3.72 4.48 -7.60
N LEU A 115 -3.55 3.42 -6.80
CA LEU A 115 -2.34 3.12 -6.04
C LEU A 115 -1.12 3.00 -6.97
N ALA A 116 -1.25 2.23 -8.05
CA ALA A 116 -0.18 2.05 -9.03
C ALA A 116 0.18 3.36 -9.75
N ILE A 117 -0.82 4.15 -10.17
CA ILE A 117 -0.61 5.47 -10.79
C ILE A 117 0.16 6.38 -9.83
N TYR A 118 -0.23 6.46 -8.57
CA TYR A 118 0.42 7.36 -7.63
C TYR A 118 1.77 6.83 -7.15
N SER A 119 1.99 5.53 -7.11
CA SER A 119 3.32 4.94 -6.92
C SER A 119 4.26 5.33 -8.07
N GLY A 120 3.81 5.20 -9.32
CA GLY A 120 4.57 5.66 -10.48
C GLY A 120 4.84 7.16 -10.47
N LYS A 121 3.81 7.99 -10.17
CA LYS A 121 3.96 9.45 -10.05
C LYS A 121 4.93 9.84 -8.95
N PHE A 122 4.94 9.14 -7.85
CA PHE A 122 5.83 9.42 -6.74
C PHE A 122 7.29 9.20 -7.14
N VAL A 123 7.60 8.05 -7.74
CA VAL A 123 8.94 7.75 -8.25
C VAL A 123 9.36 8.75 -9.34
N TYR A 124 8.48 9.00 -10.30
CA TYR A 124 8.74 9.96 -11.39
C TYR A 124 9.01 11.37 -10.86
N TYR A 125 8.23 11.84 -9.89
CA TYR A 125 8.40 13.16 -9.28
C TYR A 125 9.78 13.29 -8.62
N ILE A 126 10.19 12.34 -7.81
CA ILE A 126 11.50 12.36 -7.13
C ILE A 126 12.65 12.29 -8.16
N SER A 127 12.48 11.47 -9.21
CA SER A 127 13.46 11.39 -10.30
C SER A 127 13.56 12.71 -11.08
N SER A 128 12.43 13.31 -11.45
CA SER A 128 12.38 14.56 -12.20
C SER A 128 12.85 15.79 -11.39
N GLU A 129 12.74 15.77 -10.05
CA GLU A 129 13.35 16.80 -9.21
C GLU A 129 14.88 16.81 -9.33
N ARG A 130 15.50 15.63 -9.50
CA ARG A 130 16.94 15.50 -9.68
C ARG A 130 17.40 15.90 -11.07
N THR A 131 16.59 15.68 -12.11
CA THR A 131 16.95 15.92 -13.53
C THR A 131 16.42 17.25 -14.08
N GLY A 132 15.52 17.92 -13.36
CA GLY A 132 14.88 19.17 -13.86
C GLY A 132 13.85 18.96 -14.98
N GLU A 133 13.40 17.71 -15.20
CA GLU A 133 12.43 17.35 -16.25
C GLU A 133 11.00 17.87 -15.95
N SER A 134 10.16 17.92 -16.98
CA SER A 134 8.74 18.26 -16.88
C SER A 134 8.00 17.28 -15.98
N ARG A 135 7.04 17.78 -15.18
CA ARG A 135 6.25 17.00 -14.21
C ARG A 135 4.81 16.75 -14.69
N SER A 136 4.53 16.90 -15.99
CA SER A 136 3.20 16.64 -16.54
C SER A 136 2.89 15.14 -16.54
N LEU A 137 1.61 14.77 -16.47
CA LEU A 137 1.20 13.35 -16.54
C LEU A 137 1.48 12.77 -17.94
N LYS A 138 1.37 13.59 -18.98
CA LYS A 138 1.65 13.16 -20.36
C LYS A 138 3.12 12.76 -20.52
N ASP A 139 4.03 13.53 -19.95
CA ASP A 139 5.46 13.25 -19.99
C ASP A 139 5.79 12.03 -19.10
N ALA A 140 5.11 11.87 -17.96
CA ALA A 140 5.27 10.73 -17.09
C ALA A 140 4.95 9.40 -17.79
N ILE A 141 3.83 9.29 -18.51
CA ILE A 141 3.42 8.06 -19.22
C ILE A 141 4.44 7.67 -20.31
N SER A 142 5.22 8.62 -20.79
CA SER A 142 6.28 8.40 -21.77
C SER A 142 7.65 8.15 -21.10
N ASN A 143 7.71 7.97 -19.78
CA ASN A 143 8.94 7.80 -19.03
C ASN A 143 8.93 6.48 -18.22
N LEU A 144 10.00 5.70 -18.34
CA LEU A 144 10.15 4.43 -17.63
C LEU A 144 10.16 4.59 -16.11
N THR A 145 10.56 5.75 -15.59
CA THR A 145 10.54 6.04 -14.15
C THR A 145 9.13 6.08 -13.56
N PHE A 146 8.12 6.30 -14.41
CA PHE A 146 6.72 6.16 -14.06
C PHE A 146 6.18 4.77 -14.41
N VAL A 147 6.43 4.29 -15.63
CA VAL A 147 5.75 3.13 -16.19
C VAL A 147 6.16 1.84 -15.49
N LEU A 148 7.43 1.67 -15.10
CA LEU A 148 7.87 0.45 -14.44
C LEU A 148 7.31 0.33 -13.02
N PRO A 149 7.40 1.32 -12.10
CA PRO A 149 6.77 1.21 -10.79
C PRO A 149 5.23 1.09 -10.89
N TYR A 150 4.58 1.79 -11.82
CA TYR A 150 3.15 1.60 -12.10
C TYR A 150 2.83 0.15 -12.43
N GLY A 151 3.52 -0.42 -13.43
CA GLY A 151 3.26 -1.78 -13.91
C GLY A 151 3.57 -2.83 -12.84
N VAL A 152 4.69 -2.70 -12.15
CA VAL A 152 5.09 -3.65 -11.09
C VAL A 152 4.10 -3.60 -9.93
N VAL A 153 3.76 -2.42 -9.39
CA VAL A 153 2.77 -2.30 -8.30
C VAL A 153 1.43 -2.90 -8.70
N LEU A 154 0.97 -2.62 -9.92
CA LEU A 154 -0.31 -3.12 -10.42
C LEU A 154 -0.35 -4.66 -10.58
N LEU A 155 0.80 -5.28 -10.82
CA LEU A 155 0.95 -6.73 -11.02
C LEU A 155 1.52 -7.46 -9.80
N LEU A 156 1.81 -6.76 -8.69
CA LEU A 156 2.26 -7.44 -7.47
C LEU A 156 1.25 -8.48 -7.02
N PRO A 157 1.70 -9.69 -6.65
CA PRO A 157 0.80 -10.71 -6.10
C PRO A 157 -0.02 -10.20 -4.91
N THR A 158 0.59 -9.46 -4.00
CA THR A 158 -0.10 -8.79 -2.88
C THR A 158 -1.29 -7.97 -3.36
N VAL A 159 -1.13 -7.15 -4.40
CA VAL A 159 -2.19 -6.28 -4.92
C VAL A 159 -3.27 -7.08 -5.63
N VAL A 160 -2.88 -7.97 -6.55
CA VAL A 160 -3.83 -8.78 -7.33
C VAL A 160 -4.64 -9.73 -6.43
N PHE A 161 -3.97 -10.39 -5.51
CA PHE A 161 -4.64 -11.36 -4.63
C PHE A 161 -5.55 -10.67 -3.62
N ASN A 162 -5.14 -9.53 -3.07
CA ASN A 162 -5.95 -8.80 -2.10
C ASN A 162 -7.27 -8.31 -2.70
N SER A 163 -7.22 -7.66 -3.85
CA SER A 163 -8.39 -7.05 -4.49
C SER A 163 -9.16 -8.02 -5.39
N ALA A 164 -8.53 -8.50 -6.46
CA ALA A 164 -9.22 -9.21 -7.52
C ALA A 164 -9.58 -10.66 -7.15
N LEU A 165 -8.74 -11.32 -6.38
CA LEU A 165 -9.02 -12.68 -5.93
C LEU A 165 -9.87 -12.68 -4.66
N TRP A 166 -9.40 -12.00 -3.60
CA TRP A 166 -10.01 -12.03 -2.26
C TRP A 166 -11.25 -11.13 -2.12
N GLY A 167 -11.24 -9.96 -2.78
CA GLY A 167 -12.27 -8.93 -2.61
C GLY A 167 -12.04 -8.00 -1.42
N GLN A 168 -10.81 -7.96 -0.87
CA GLN A 168 -10.42 -7.08 0.22
C GLN A 168 -10.17 -5.65 -0.27
N CYS A 169 -10.20 -4.68 0.64
CA CYS A 169 -10.15 -3.25 0.33
C CYS A 169 -8.85 -2.56 0.78
N ASP A 170 -7.75 -3.32 0.98
CA ASP A 170 -6.49 -2.75 1.49
C ASP A 170 -5.88 -1.71 0.54
N ALA A 171 -6.15 -1.82 -0.75
CA ALA A 171 -5.73 -0.84 -1.75
C ALA A 171 -6.28 0.57 -1.47
N ILE A 172 -7.45 0.70 -0.82
CA ILE A 172 -8.08 2.01 -0.54
C ILE A 172 -7.21 2.83 0.42
N TYR A 173 -6.93 2.29 1.62
CA TYR A 173 -6.15 3.04 2.60
C TYR A 173 -4.70 3.22 2.15
N ALA A 174 -4.11 2.20 1.49
CA ALA A 174 -2.75 2.28 0.99
C ALA A 174 -2.60 3.36 -0.11
N PHE A 175 -3.57 3.47 -1.02
CA PHE A 175 -3.61 4.55 -2.00
C PHE A 175 -3.58 5.93 -1.34
N PHE A 176 -4.46 6.17 -0.37
CA PHE A 176 -4.52 7.45 0.32
C PHE A 176 -3.25 7.75 1.11
N ILE A 177 -2.60 6.74 1.70
CA ILE A 177 -1.30 6.92 2.37
C ILE A 177 -0.20 7.26 1.36
N VAL A 178 -0.09 6.52 0.25
CA VAL A 178 0.91 6.82 -0.79
C VAL A 178 0.70 8.23 -1.36
N LEU A 179 -0.55 8.63 -1.58
CA LEU A 179 -0.89 9.99 -1.98
C LEU A 179 -0.49 11.03 -0.92
N SER A 180 -0.75 10.75 0.36
CA SER A 180 -0.36 11.60 1.47
C SER A 180 1.16 11.79 1.53
N LEU A 181 1.94 10.70 1.45
CA LEU A 181 3.41 10.74 1.44
C LEU A 181 3.95 11.51 0.22
N PHE A 182 3.37 11.31 -0.96
CA PHE A 182 3.70 12.07 -2.16
C PHE A 182 3.48 13.58 -1.97
N LEU A 183 2.37 13.96 -1.33
CA LEU A 183 2.05 15.36 -1.05
C LEU A 183 2.95 15.98 0.02
N ILE A 184 3.44 15.20 1.01
CA ILE A 184 4.51 15.65 1.92
C ILE A 184 5.75 16.06 1.14
N CYS A 185 6.22 15.22 0.23
CA CYS A 185 7.39 15.54 -0.61
C CYS A 185 7.14 16.78 -1.48
N ARG A 186 5.91 17.04 -1.89
CA ARG A 186 5.51 18.28 -2.59
C ARG A 186 5.28 19.48 -1.68
N LYS A 187 5.52 19.35 -0.38
CA LYS A 187 5.26 20.38 0.65
C LYS A 187 3.80 20.82 0.73
N SER A 188 2.87 20.00 0.25
CA SER A 188 1.42 20.23 0.29
C SER A 188 0.82 19.58 1.55
N TYR A 189 1.23 20.10 2.72
CA TYR A 189 0.94 19.47 4.02
C TYR A 189 -0.56 19.36 4.31
N PHE A 190 -1.33 20.42 4.06
CA PHE A 190 -2.77 20.41 4.27
C PHE A 190 -3.45 19.22 3.58
N PHE A 191 -3.26 19.10 2.26
CA PHE A 191 -3.88 18.02 1.50
C PHE A 191 -3.30 16.65 1.87
N SER A 192 -2.01 16.58 2.25
CA SER A 192 -1.42 15.35 2.75
C SER A 192 -2.20 14.79 3.95
N PHE A 193 -2.49 15.64 4.95
CA PHE A 193 -3.21 15.21 6.14
C PHE A 193 -4.71 14.99 5.88
N VAL A 194 -5.32 15.69 4.94
CA VAL A 194 -6.69 15.39 4.47
C VAL A 194 -6.74 13.97 3.89
N PHE A 195 -5.80 13.59 3.02
CA PHE A 195 -5.77 12.24 2.46
C PHE A 195 -5.34 11.18 3.47
N LEU A 196 -4.49 11.52 4.43
CA LEU A 196 -4.22 10.63 5.57
C LEU A 196 -5.50 10.38 6.39
N GLY A 197 -6.33 11.42 6.57
CA GLY A 197 -7.67 11.30 7.16
C GLY A 197 -8.61 10.41 6.34
N CYS A 198 -8.57 10.51 5.00
CA CYS A 198 -9.30 9.57 4.13
C CYS A 198 -8.83 8.13 4.36
N ALA A 199 -7.51 7.88 4.43
CA ALA A 199 -7.00 6.54 4.71
C ALA A 199 -7.53 6.00 6.05
N PHE A 200 -7.49 6.82 7.10
CA PHE A 200 -7.96 6.47 8.43
C PHE A 200 -9.47 6.16 8.43
N ALA A 201 -10.27 6.97 7.75
CA ALA A 201 -11.71 6.79 7.64
C ALA A 201 -12.11 5.47 6.95
N PHE A 202 -11.26 4.90 6.11
CA PHE A 202 -11.51 3.60 5.50
C PHE A 202 -10.95 2.42 6.28
N LYS A 203 -9.80 2.58 6.97
CA LYS A 203 -9.16 1.44 7.64
C LYS A 203 -8.28 1.86 8.82
N LEU A 204 -8.48 1.20 9.96
CA LEU A 204 -7.71 1.45 11.19
C LEU A 204 -6.20 1.23 10.98
N GLN A 205 -5.78 0.33 10.09
CA GLN A 205 -4.36 0.06 9.78
C GLN A 205 -3.58 1.30 9.33
N THR A 206 -4.27 2.39 9.02
CA THR A 206 -3.63 3.70 8.80
C THR A 206 -2.80 4.15 10.00
N VAL A 207 -3.11 3.70 11.22
CA VAL A 207 -2.32 4.07 12.42
C VAL A 207 -0.88 3.56 12.35
N PHE A 208 -0.58 2.53 11.55
CA PHE A 208 0.78 1.99 11.43
C PHE A 208 1.78 2.96 10.77
N ILE A 209 1.32 3.92 9.99
CA ILE A 209 2.18 4.95 9.40
C ILE A 209 2.34 6.19 10.31
N LEU A 210 1.52 6.36 11.35
CA LEU A 210 1.58 7.55 12.20
C LEU A 210 2.93 7.75 12.90
N PRO A 211 3.64 6.71 13.38
CA PRO A 211 4.98 6.88 13.94
C PRO A 211 5.92 7.61 12.98
N PHE A 212 5.85 7.33 11.69
CA PHE A 212 6.63 8.02 10.67
C PHE A 212 6.28 9.52 10.60
N PHE A 213 5.00 9.91 10.68
CA PHE A 213 4.60 11.32 10.72
C PHE A 213 5.10 12.03 11.99
N PHE A 214 5.16 11.33 13.13
CA PHE A 214 5.81 11.87 14.34
C PHE A 214 7.32 12.07 14.14
N TYR A 215 8.01 11.13 13.46
CA TYR A 215 9.44 11.30 13.15
C TYR A 215 9.68 12.52 12.27
N LEU A 216 8.86 12.72 11.23
CA LEU A 216 8.91 13.91 10.38
C LEU A 216 8.67 15.19 11.20
N TYR A 217 7.67 15.20 12.07
CA TYR A 217 7.35 16.36 12.90
C TYR A 217 8.52 16.75 13.81
N PHE A 218 9.06 15.81 14.57
CA PHE A 218 10.14 16.11 15.51
C PHE A 218 11.46 16.45 14.81
N ARG A 219 11.69 15.88 13.61
CA ARG A 219 12.94 16.06 12.89
C ARG A 219 12.94 17.27 11.96
N GLU A 220 11.89 17.44 11.16
CA GLU A 220 11.86 18.46 10.11
C GLU A 220 11.06 19.71 10.50
N LYS A 221 10.10 19.61 11.43
CA LYS A 221 9.29 20.72 11.95
C LYS A 221 8.56 21.55 10.87
N ASN A 222 8.24 20.95 9.72
CA ASN A 222 7.72 21.66 8.54
C ASN A 222 6.20 21.81 8.53
N PHE A 223 5.48 21.18 9.47
CA PHE A 223 4.03 21.23 9.57
C PHE A 223 3.58 21.24 11.03
N SER A 224 2.34 21.63 11.26
CA SER A 224 1.76 21.63 12.60
C SER A 224 1.28 20.24 13.01
N ILE A 225 1.53 19.84 14.26
CA ILE A 225 1.00 18.60 14.84
C ILE A 225 -0.53 18.55 14.83
N PHE A 226 -1.18 19.73 14.87
CA PHE A 226 -2.65 19.85 14.79
C PHE A 226 -3.23 19.33 13.47
N PHE A 227 -2.41 19.14 12.42
CA PHE A 227 -2.88 18.51 11.21
C PHE A 227 -3.32 17.05 11.41
N LEU A 228 -2.85 16.38 12.48
CA LEU A 228 -3.36 15.06 12.84
C LEU A 228 -4.86 15.07 13.21
N LEU A 229 -5.43 16.22 13.57
CA LEU A 229 -6.87 16.36 13.79
C LEU A 229 -7.70 16.13 12.51
N PHE A 230 -7.06 16.19 11.33
CA PHE A 230 -7.75 15.81 10.09
C PHE A 230 -8.15 14.33 10.05
N LEU A 231 -7.51 13.44 10.82
CA LEU A 231 -7.90 12.03 10.85
C LEU A 231 -9.37 11.87 11.33
N PRO A 232 -9.73 12.27 12.55
CA PRO A 232 -11.13 12.18 13.00
C PRO A 232 -12.05 13.14 12.24
N LEU A 233 -11.57 14.33 11.83
CA LEU A 233 -12.39 15.30 11.12
C LEU A 233 -12.86 14.79 9.76
N VAL A 234 -11.97 14.20 8.97
CA VAL A 234 -12.30 13.63 7.66
C VAL A 234 -13.16 12.39 7.80
N ASP A 235 -12.94 11.55 8.83
CA ASP A 235 -13.82 10.42 9.11
C ASP A 235 -15.26 10.87 9.40
N ILE A 236 -15.45 11.91 10.23
CA ILE A 236 -16.76 12.51 10.48
C ILE A 236 -17.36 13.04 9.17
N LEU A 237 -16.60 13.78 8.36
CA LEU A 237 -17.07 14.34 7.09
C LEU A 237 -17.53 13.24 6.11
N LEU A 238 -16.76 12.17 5.97
CA LEU A 238 -17.12 11.05 5.09
C LEU A 238 -18.27 10.22 5.65
N SER A 239 -18.53 10.30 6.94
CA SER A 239 -19.64 9.62 7.61
C SER A 239 -20.95 10.43 7.63
N ILE A 240 -20.95 11.69 7.15
CA ILE A 240 -22.15 12.55 7.10
C ILE A 240 -23.36 11.85 6.47
N PRO A 241 -23.26 11.11 5.35
CA PRO A 241 -24.42 10.41 4.81
C PRO A 241 -25.08 9.45 5.80
N SER A 242 -24.30 8.71 6.58
CA SER A 242 -24.81 7.79 7.60
C SER A 242 -25.41 8.53 8.79
N LEU A 243 -24.80 9.62 9.22
CA LEU A 243 -25.33 10.49 10.28
C LEU A 243 -26.67 11.11 9.88
N CYS A 244 -26.82 11.57 8.62
CA CYS A 244 -28.07 12.09 8.07
C CYS A 244 -29.16 11.01 7.99
N MET A 245 -28.80 9.73 7.84
CA MET A 245 -29.72 8.60 7.90
C MET A 245 -30.11 8.20 9.34
N GLY A 246 -29.53 8.85 10.35
CA GLY A 246 -29.85 8.61 11.77
C GLY A 246 -28.89 7.71 12.51
N LEU A 247 -27.66 7.50 11.98
CA LEU A 247 -26.60 6.83 12.72
C LEU A 247 -26.24 7.64 13.98
N ARG A 248 -26.13 6.97 15.12
CA ARG A 248 -25.66 7.61 16.35
C ARG A 248 -24.16 7.95 16.24
N PHE A 249 -23.78 9.16 16.63
CA PHE A 249 -22.39 9.63 16.56
C PHE A 249 -21.40 8.70 17.29
N SER A 250 -21.81 8.12 18.44
CA SER A 250 -20.97 7.18 19.18
C SER A 250 -20.51 5.98 18.33
N LYS A 251 -21.32 5.57 17.33
CA LYS A 251 -20.98 4.45 16.46
C LYS A 251 -19.74 4.71 15.58
N LEU A 252 -19.40 5.96 15.33
CA LEU A 252 -18.15 6.31 14.65
C LEU A 252 -16.93 5.94 15.50
N VAL A 253 -17.01 6.08 16.81
CA VAL A 253 -15.94 5.71 17.74
C VAL A 253 -15.98 4.23 18.08
N ASP A 254 -17.18 3.68 18.30
CA ASP A 254 -17.40 2.29 18.67
C ASP A 254 -16.76 1.33 17.65
N VAL A 255 -16.79 1.66 16.35
CA VAL A 255 -16.21 0.78 15.31
C VAL A 255 -14.70 0.60 15.49
N TYR A 256 -13.97 1.65 15.84
CA TYR A 256 -12.52 1.59 16.06
C TYR A 256 -12.18 0.84 17.36
N ILE A 257 -12.94 1.07 18.42
CA ILE A 257 -12.76 0.36 19.70
C ILE A 257 -13.00 -1.15 19.47
N ASN A 258 -14.11 -1.49 18.81
CA ASN A 258 -14.45 -2.89 18.55
C ASN A 258 -13.42 -3.57 17.64
N GLN A 259 -12.91 -2.89 16.60
CA GLN A 259 -11.85 -3.44 15.75
C GLN A 259 -10.55 -3.71 16.53
N SER A 260 -10.21 -2.88 17.50
CA SER A 260 -8.99 -3.03 18.31
C SER A 260 -9.05 -4.21 19.29
N ASP A 261 -10.24 -4.75 19.53
CA ASP A 261 -10.49 -5.86 20.45
C ASP A 261 -11.33 -7.00 19.83
N ALA A 262 -11.46 -7.00 18.50
CA ALA A 262 -12.27 -7.98 17.78
C ALA A 262 -11.73 -9.42 17.88
N TYR A 263 -10.43 -9.57 18.07
CA TYR A 263 -9.76 -10.86 18.05
C TYR A 263 -8.95 -11.05 19.32
N HIS A 264 -9.29 -12.08 20.10
CA HIS A 264 -8.61 -12.44 21.35
C HIS A 264 -7.45 -13.42 21.12
N TYR A 265 -6.56 -13.06 20.14
CA TYR A 265 -5.34 -13.79 19.82
C TYR A 265 -4.18 -12.83 19.74
N VAL A 266 -3.03 -13.16 20.31
CA VAL A 266 -1.82 -12.32 20.23
C VAL A 266 -1.21 -12.36 18.83
N TYR A 267 -1.25 -13.52 18.19
CA TYR A 267 -0.89 -13.68 16.79
C TYR A 267 -2.01 -14.38 16.03
N MET A 268 -2.13 -14.04 14.77
CA MET A 268 -3.09 -14.66 13.86
C MET A 268 -2.36 -15.33 12.70
N ASN A 269 -2.84 -15.16 11.48
CA ASN A 269 -2.23 -15.77 10.31
C ASN A 269 -0.95 -15.06 9.82
N TYR A 270 -0.61 -13.88 10.37
CA TYR A 270 0.65 -13.21 10.09
C TYR A 270 1.78 -13.76 10.96
N PRO A 271 2.97 -14.03 10.38
CA PRO A 271 4.12 -14.52 11.13
C PRO A 271 4.75 -13.40 11.96
N SER A 272 4.03 -12.93 12.98
CA SER A 272 4.48 -11.91 13.93
C SER A 272 5.44 -12.49 14.96
N PHE A 273 6.21 -11.64 15.61
CA PHE A 273 7.16 -12.02 16.68
C PHE A 273 6.50 -12.87 17.78
N TRP A 274 5.23 -12.59 18.08
CA TRP A 274 4.49 -13.26 19.17
C TRP A 274 4.23 -14.74 18.92
N ALA A 275 4.23 -15.16 17.68
CA ALA A 275 4.08 -16.58 17.36
C ALA A 275 5.24 -17.46 17.87
N MET A 276 6.38 -16.87 18.26
CA MET A 276 7.48 -17.61 18.93
C MET A 276 7.21 -17.81 20.42
N ILE A 277 6.38 -16.97 21.04
CA ILE A 277 6.18 -16.93 22.49
C ILE A 277 4.96 -17.74 22.90
N GLY A 278 3.92 -17.70 22.08
CA GLY A 278 2.65 -18.39 22.33
C GLY A 278 1.47 -17.41 22.39
N ASP A 279 0.27 -17.96 22.61
CA ASP A 279 -0.98 -17.21 22.55
C ASP A 279 -1.62 -17.12 23.95
N ASN A 280 -1.22 -16.10 24.71
CA ASN A 280 -1.86 -15.70 25.96
C ASN A 280 -2.26 -14.23 25.86
N TYR A 281 -3.41 -14.00 25.21
CA TYR A 281 -3.87 -12.68 24.82
C TYR A 281 -3.93 -11.66 25.95
N ASP A 282 -4.56 -12.02 27.08
CA ASP A 282 -4.81 -11.08 28.17
C ASP A 282 -3.51 -10.52 28.78
N TYR A 283 -2.47 -11.34 28.88
CA TYR A 283 -1.16 -10.93 29.39
C TYR A 283 -0.28 -10.32 28.32
N LEU A 284 -0.27 -10.87 27.10
CA LEU A 284 0.67 -10.49 26.07
C LEU A 284 0.21 -9.27 25.25
N LYS A 285 -1.10 -9.00 25.13
CA LYS A 285 -1.61 -7.82 24.40
C LYS A 285 -1.00 -6.51 24.92
N PRO A 286 -1.08 -6.16 26.21
CA PRO A 286 -0.46 -4.92 26.71
C PRO A 286 1.06 -4.91 26.54
N VAL A 287 1.72 -6.07 26.74
CA VAL A 287 3.16 -6.21 26.54
C VAL A 287 3.55 -5.96 25.09
N ALA A 288 2.80 -6.50 24.14
CA ALA A 288 3.02 -6.30 22.70
C ALA A 288 2.91 -4.83 22.30
N ILE A 289 1.90 -4.15 22.80
CA ILE A 289 1.70 -2.71 22.56
C ILE A 289 2.88 -1.91 23.13
N ILE A 290 3.26 -2.16 24.39
CA ILE A 290 4.34 -1.45 25.05
C ILE A 290 5.68 -1.69 24.33
N ILE A 291 6.01 -2.94 23.97
CA ILE A 291 7.25 -3.26 23.25
C ILE A 291 7.27 -2.54 21.89
N THR A 292 6.15 -2.57 21.15
CA THR A 292 6.05 -1.86 19.86
C THR A 292 6.33 -0.37 20.04
N LEU A 293 5.67 0.27 21.01
CA LEU A 293 5.87 1.69 21.30
C LEU A 293 7.30 1.99 21.75
N MET A 294 7.94 1.12 22.54
CA MET A 294 9.34 1.27 22.94
C MET A 294 10.29 1.20 21.74
N ILE A 295 10.12 0.22 20.84
CA ILE A 295 10.94 0.11 19.62
C ILE A 295 10.80 1.37 18.77
N LEU A 296 9.58 1.84 18.53
CA LEU A 296 9.31 3.05 17.77
C LEU A 296 9.86 4.30 18.45
N PHE A 297 9.76 4.40 19.76
CA PHE A 297 10.31 5.52 20.52
C PHE A 297 11.84 5.55 20.48
N VAL A 298 12.51 4.41 20.63
CA VAL A 298 13.97 4.31 20.45
C VAL A 298 14.38 4.74 19.05
N GLY A 299 13.63 4.31 18.02
CA GLY A 299 13.83 4.78 16.66
C GLY A 299 13.69 6.30 16.51
N LEU A 300 12.67 6.90 17.15
CA LEU A 300 12.49 8.35 17.18
C LEU A 300 13.70 9.06 17.81
N LEU A 301 14.11 8.61 18.99
CA LEU A 301 15.28 9.19 19.69
C LEU A 301 16.54 9.10 18.82
N TYR A 302 16.75 7.97 18.16
CA TYR A 302 17.89 7.80 17.25
C TYR A 302 17.82 8.80 16.08
N ILE A 303 16.70 8.88 15.37
CA ILE A 303 16.50 9.76 14.20
C ILE A 303 16.71 11.23 14.59
N VAL A 304 16.16 11.66 15.73
CA VAL A 304 16.28 13.05 16.19
C VAL A 304 17.73 13.36 16.64
N ARG A 305 18.35 12.48 17.46
CA ARG A 305 19.72 12.70 17.97
C ARG A 305 20.78 12.65 16.86
N LYS A 306 20.63 11.74 15.91
CA LYS A 306 21.57 11.61 14.77
C LYS A 306 21.29 12.61 13.66
N LYS A 307 20.27 13.48 13.83
CA LYS A 307 19.87 14.48 12.84
C LYS A 307 19.69 13.87 11.45
N VAL A 308 19.03 12.68 11.38
CA VAL A 308 18.80 11.97 10.12
C VAL A 308 18.06 12.89 9.15
N ASP A 309 18.56 13.01 7.93
CA ASP A 309 17.91 13.81 6.89
C ASP A 309 16.71 13.05 6.31
N LEU A 310 15.51 13.44 6.72
CA LEU A 310 14.26 12.89 6.19
C LEU A 310 13.74 13.63 4.95
N LYS A 311 14.49 14.60 4.41
CA LYS A 311 14.22 15.19 3.08
C LYS A 311 14.77 14.31 1.97
N SER A 312 15.80 13.52 2.27
CA SER A 312 16.27 12.46 1.36
C SER A 312 15.19 11.43 1.15
N ALA A 313 14.81 11.18 -0.11
CA ALA A 313 13.77 10.21 -0.46
C ALA A 313 14.09 8.79 0.04
N ASP A 314 15.37 8.42 0.06
CA ASP A 314 15.83 7.12 0.55
C ASP A 314 15.57 6.95 2.04
N ASN A 315 15.96 7.95 2.86
CA ASN A 315 15.71 7.93 4.30
C ASN A 315 14.21 8.04 4.62
N PHE A 316 13.50 8.91 3.90
CA PHE A 316 12.07 9.11 4.04
C PHE A 316 11.29 7.80 3.91
N LEU A 317 11.46 7.10 2.80
CA LEU A 317 10.75 5.84 2.56
C LEU A 317 11.29 4.69 3.41
N SER A 318 12.61 4.62 3.65
CA SER A 318 13.17 3.57 4.51
C SER A 318 12.61 3.63 5.93
N VAL A 319 12.48 4.83 6.50
CA VAL A 319 11.89 5.04 7.83
C VAL A 319 10.38 4.77 7.81
N ALA A 320 9.68 5.15 6.74
CA ALA A 320 8.25 4.85 6.57
C ALA A 320 8.00 3.33 6.52
N VAL A 321 8.76 2.59 5.71
CA VAL A 321 8.73 1.12 5.65
C VAL A 321 9.00 0.52 7.03
N TRP A 322 10.08 0.96 7.67
CA TRP A 322 10.47 0.42 8.96
C TRP A 322 9.40 0.63 10.03
N SER A 323 8.79 1.81 10.12
CA SER A 323 7.76 2.09 11.11
C SER A 323 6.49 1.26 10.92
N VAL A 324 6.02 1.12 9.67
CA VAL A 324 4.87 0.25 9.34
C VAL A 324 5.18 -1.21 9.65
N TRP A 325 6.34 -1.68 9.20
CA TRP A 325 6.73 -3.08 9.40
C TRP A 325 6.95 -3.42 10.88
N THR A 326 7.50 -2.49 11.67
CA THR A 326 7.59 -2.63 13.14
C THR A 326 6.22 -2.82 13.77
N CYS A 327 5.23 -1.99 13.39
CA CYS A 327 3.86 -2.14 13.88
C CYS A 327 3.30 -3.54 13.55
N VAL A 328 3.43 -3.98 12.30
CA VAL A 328 2.87 -5.27 11.86
C VAL A 328 3.57 -6.46 12.50
N LEU A 329 4.88 -6.36 12.79
CA LEU A 329 5.63 -7.46 13.39
C LEU A 329 5.41 -7.59 14.90
N PHE A 330 5.22 -6.47 15.62
CA PHE A 330 5.21 -6.44 17.08
C PHE A 330 3.85 -6.09 17.72
N LEU A 331 2.87 -5.52 17.00
CA LEU A 331 1.53 -5.35 17.54
C LEU A 331 0.79 -6.70 17.63
N PRO A 332 -0.17 -6.83 18.55
CA PRO A 332 -0.99 -8.04 18.65
C PRO A 332 -2.02 -8.16 17.53
N SER A 333 -2.55 -9.33 17.33
CA SER A 333 -3.70 -9.64 16.44
C SER A 333 -3.48 -9.29 14.97
N MET A 334 -2.26 -9.47 14.47
CA MET A 334 -1.93 -9.14 13.08
C MET A 334 -2.39 -10.21 12.10
N HIS A 335 -3.17 -9.79 11.10
CA HIS A 335 -3.63 -10.63 9.99
C HIS A 335 -2.59 -10.73 8.88
N GLU A 336 -2.68 -11.77 8.08
CA GLU A 336 -1.81 -12.11 6.96
C GLU A 336 -1.63 -10.98 5.93
N ARG A 337 -2.58 -10.04 5.84
CA ARG A 337 -2.59 -8.92 4.87
C ARG A 337 -2.10 -7.58 5.44
N TYR A 338 -1.82 -7.48 6.73
CA TYR A 338 -1.51 -6.17 7.34
C TYR A 338 -0.14 -5.61 6.95
N ALA A 339 0.75 -6.41 6.37
CA ALA A 339 2.00 -5.94 5.76
C ALA A 339 1.82 -5.21 4.42
N TYR A 340 0.60 -5.21 3.85
CA TYR A 340 0.30 -4.66 2.52
C TYR A 340 0.96 -3.30 2.24
N LEU A 341 0.83 -2.34 3.17
CA LEU A 341 1.42 -1.01 3.01
C LEU A 341 2.96 -1.05 3.00
N ALA A 342 3.59 -1.82 3.89
CA ALA A 342 5.05 -1.95 3.92
C ALA A 342 5.58 -2.53 2.61
N GLU A 343 4.86 -3.48 2.02
CA GLU A 343 5.20 -4.12 0.76
C GLU A 343 5.09 -3.17 -0.45
N ILE A 344 4.11 -2.28 -0.45
CA ILE A 344 4.02 -1.23 -1.48
C ILE A 344 5.14 -0.21 -1.31
N LEU A 345 5.39 0.25 -0.10
CA LEU A 345 6.41 1.26 0.17
C LEU A 345 7.82 0.77 -0.14
N ILE A 346 8.15 -0.51 0.13
CA ILE A 346 9.47 -1.07 -0.21
C ILE A 346 9.68 -1.17 -1.73
N VAL A 347 8.62 -1.43 -2.50
CA VAL A 347 8.69 -1.43 -3.98
C VAL A 347 8.90 -0.01 -4.51
N ILE A 348 8.21 0.98 -3.95
CA ILE A 348 8.42 2.39 -4.30
C ILE A 348 9.88 2.79 -3.97
N LEU A 349 10.38 2.43 -2.79
CA LEU A 349 11.77 2.66 -2.37
C LEU A 349 12.76 2.01 -3.33
N PHE A 350 12.51 0.75 -3.74
CA PHE A 350 13.35 0.06 -4.73
C PHE A 350 13.46 0.86 -6.02
N PHE A 351 12.35 1.32 -6.57
CA PHE A 351 12.36 2.09 -7.82
C PHE A 351 13.00 3.47 -7.66
N MET A 352 12.78 4.16 -6.54
CA MET A 352 13.48 5.42 -6.28
C MET A 352 15.00 5.24 -6.20
N LYS A 353 15.45 4.12 -5.62
CA LYS A 353 16.87 3.78 -5.53
C LYS A 353 17.45 3.34 -6.88
N LEU A 354 16.67 2.65 -7.71
CA LEU A 354 17.06 2.20 -9.05
C LEU A 354 17.47 3.37 -9.95
N TRP A 355 16.77 4.50 -9.85
CA TRP A 355 17.06 5.73 -10.61
C TRP A 355 17.81 6.80 -9.81
N SER A 356 18.33 6.45 -8.66
CA SER A 356 19.26 7.30 -7.92
C SER A 356 20.69 7.14 -8.46
N GLU A 357 21.49 8.19 -8.36
CA GLU A 357 22.94 8.11 -8.64
C GLU A 357 23.63 7.17 -7.65
N ASP A 358 23.27 7.28 -6.36
CA ASP A 358 23.74 6.35 -5.34
C ASP A 358 22.88 5.08 -5.31
N ARG A 359 23.33 4.07 -6.03
CA ARG A 359 22.72 2.72 -6.07
C ARG A 359 23.21 1.80 -4.94
N LYS A 360 23.93 2.32 -3.95
CA LYS A 360 24.29 1.52 -2.79
C LYS A 360 23.02 0.94 -2.17
N ASN A 361 23.09 -0.30 -1.75
CA ASN A 361 21.99 -1.04 -1.15
C ASN A 361 20.83 -1.45 -2.09
N LEU A 362 20.84 -1.10 -3.38
CA LEU A 362 19.78 -1.47 -4.33
C LEU A 362 19.51 -2.99 -4.31
N GLY A 363 20.54 -3.82 -4.41
CA GLY A 363 20.39 -5.28 -4.38
C GLY A 363 19.78 -5.78 -3.05
N ARG A 364 20.10 -5.14 -1.93
CA ARG A 364 19.53 -5.47 -0.62
C ARG A 364 18.05 -5.11 -0.56
N ILE A 365 17.66 -3.93 -1.02
CA ILE A 365 16.25 -3.50 -1.06
C ILE A 365 15.45 -4.43 -1.98
N CYS A 366 16.04 -4.82 -3.13
CA CYS A 366 15.44 -5.79 -4.04
C CYS A 366 15.17 -7.14 -3.33
N VAL A 367 16.18 -7.69 -2.65
CA VAL A 367 16.03 -8.95 -1.90
C VAL A 367 14.95 -8.83 -0.82
N VAL A 368 14.94 -7.75 -0.05
CA VAL A 368 13.91 -7.51 0.97
C VAL A 368 12.53 -7.45 0.34
N ALA A 369 12.36 -6.70 -0.76
CA ALA A 369 11.09 -6.60 -1.47
C ALA A 369 10.62 -7.98 -1.99
N CYS A 370 11.51 -8.75 -2.62
CA CYS A 370 11.18 -10.09 -3.12
C CYS A 370 10.81 -11.06 -1.98
N VAL A 371 11.54 -11.03 -0.87
CA VAL A 371 11.24 -11.90 0.28
C VAL A 371 9.89 -11.53 0.90
N LEU A 372 9.59 -10.24 1.09
CA LEU A 372 8.28 -9.81 1.58
C LEU A 372 7.15 -10.28 0.67
N GLN A 373 7.26 -10.09 -0.65
CA GLN A 373 6.26 -10.57 -1.61
C GLN A 373 6.10 -12.09 -1.56
N LEU A 374 7.19 -12.84 -1.46
CA LEU A 374 7.14 -14.29 -1.31
C LEU A 374 6.42 -14.71 -0.03
N MET A 375 6.72 -14.06 1.11
CA MET A 375 6.07 -14.34 2.38
C MET A 375 4.56 -14.08 2.30
N THR A 376 4.16 -12.97 1.70
CA THR A 376 2.73 -12.65 1.49
C THR A 376 2.04 -13.67 0.60
N CYS A 377 2.66 -14.08 -0.51
CA CYS A 377 2.13 -15.16 -1.35
C CYS A 377 1.89 -16.45 -0.55
N ILE A 378 2.83 -16.81 0.32
CA ILE A 378 2.71 -18.01 1.18
C ILE A 378 1.56 -17.84 2.17
N GLN A 379 1.43 -16.67 2.82
CA GLN A 379 0.37 -16.43 3.80
C GLN A 379 -1.01 -16.33 3.15
N TYR A 380 -1.11 -15.64 2.01
CA TYR A 380 -2.37 -15.56 1.26
C TYR A 380 -2.76 -16.93 0.70
N GLY A 381 -1.79 -17.70 0.20
CA GLY A 381 -2.03 -19.06 -0.26
C GLY A 381 -2.54 -19.98 0.86
N ARG A 382 -1.95 -19.87 2.07
CA ARG A 382 -2.42 -20.59 3.26
C ARG A 382 -3.86 -20.23 3.61
N TYR A 383 -4.18 -18.95 3.65
CA TYR A 383 -5.50 -18.46 4.05
C TYR A 383 -6.57 -18.75 2.98
N LEU A 384 -6.31 -18.39 1.74
CA LEU A 384 -7.30 -18.46 0.65
C LEU A 384 -7.54 -19.88 0.15
N PHE A 385 -6.49 -20.72 0.13
CA PHE A 385 -6.53 -22.05 -0.45
C PHE A 385 -6.36 -23.17 0.57
N GLN A 386 -6.26 -22.82 1.87
CA GLN A 386 -6.03 -23.77 2.97
C GLN A 386 -4.79 -24.66 2.71
N ASN A 387 -3.80 -24.13 2.00
CA ASN A 387 -2.64 -24.87 1.55
C ASN A 387 -1.35 -24.36 2.21
N SER A 388 -0.60 -25.25 2.82
CA SER A 388 0.58 -24.95 3.62
C SER A 388 1.84 -25.19 2.80
N TYR A 389 2.24 -24.21 1.98
CA TYR A 389 3.45 -24.29 1.13
C TYR A 389 4.78 -24.24 1.92
N MET A 390 4.76 -23.68 3.12
CA MET A 390 5.91 -23.59 4.00
C MET A 390 5.47 -23.72 5.46
N ASN A 391 6.29 -24.30 6.30
CA ASN A 391 6.04 -24.36 7.74
C ASN A 391 5.95 -22.93 8.31
N PHE A 392 4.95 -22.69 9.17
CA PHE A 392 4.71 -21.37 9.75
C PHE A 392 5.91 -20.83 10.53
N GLY A 393 6.58 -21.69 11.30
CA GLY A 393 7.78 -21.33 12.06
C GLY A 393 8.95 -20.91 11.17
N MET A 394 9.15 -21.60 10.03
CA MET A 394 10.18 -21.17 9.04
C MET A 394 9.86 -19.83 8.43
N THR A 395 8.59 -19.57 8.10
CA THR A 395 8.14 -18.28 7.60
C THR A 395 8.41 -17.16 8.61
N LEU A 396 8.12 -17.43 9.89
CA LEU A 396 8.35 -16.52 11.00
C LEU A 396 9.83 -16.19 11.18
N ILE A 397 10.70 -17.20 11.20
CA ILE A 397 12.15 -17.02 11.35
C ILE A 397 12.69 -16.17 10.19
N LEU A 398 12.32 -16.50 8.96
CA LEU A 398 12.76 -15.76 7.77
C LEU A 398 12.28 -14.32 7.82
N HIS A 399 11.00 -14.10 8.13
CA HIS A 399 10.41 -12.77 8.20
C HIS A 399 11.09 -11.89 9.26
N THR A 400 11.27 -12.42 10.46
CA THR A 400 11.96 -11.71 11.55
C THR A 400 13.42 -11.44 11.22
N SER A 401 14.12 -12.40 10.62
CA SER A 401 15.52 -12.23 10.20
C SER A 401 15.68 -11.12 9.16
N VAL A 402 14.79 -11.05 8.17
CA VAL A 402 14.82 -10.01 7.13
C VAL A 402 14.48 -8.63 7.72
N TYR A 403 13.52 -8.55 8.65
CA TYR A 403 13.24 -7.32 9.38
C TYR A 403 14.44 -6.84 10.21
N LEU A 404 15.07 -7.73 10.96
CA LEU A 404 16.27 -7.39 11.75
C LEU A 404 17.43 -6.94 10.85
N PHE A 405 17.63 -7.62 9.73
CA PHE A 405 18.64 -7.23 8.73
C PHE A 405 18.34 -5.84 8.14
N PHE A 406 17.09 -5.56 7.77
CA PHE A 406 16.68 -4.25 7.27
C PHE A 406 16.90 -3.16 8.31
N SER A 407 16.45 -3.40 9.55
CA SER A 407 16.60 -2.47 10.68
C SER A 407 18.08 -2.19 11.00
N TYR A 408 18.90 -3.24 11.10
CA TYR A 408 20.33 -3.11 11.34
C TYR A 408 21.00 -2.23 10.27
N LYS A 409 20.71 -2.51 9.00
CA LYS A 409 21.28 -1.74 7.89
C LYS A 409 20.77 -0.30 7.83
N LEU A 410 19.54 -0.07 8.23
CA LEU A 410 18.97 1.27 8.30
C LEU A 410 19.66 2.09 9.39
N PHE A 411 19.76 1.58 10.62
CA PHE A 411 20.25 2.35 11.78
C PHE A 411 21.77 2.36 11.93
N VAL A 412 22.49 1.35 11.45
CA VAL A 412 23.95 1.27 11.62
C VAL A 412 24.72 1.81 10.41
N ASN A 413 24.24 1.53 9.19
CA ASN A 413 24.98 1.82 7.96
C ASN A 413 24.21 2.63 6.91
N GLY A 414 22.94 2.97 7.17
CA GLY A 414 22.01 3.38 6.12
C GLY A 414 21.73 4.86 5.99
N PHE A 415 21.87 5.62 7.07
CA PHE A 415 21.59 7.05 6.99
C PHE A 415 22.78 7.78 6.37
N GLN A 416 22.57 8.43 5.26
CA GLN A 416 23.54 9.38 4.70
C GLN A 416 23.72 10.49 5.73
N LYS A 417 24.96 10.66 6.19
CA LYS A 417 25.35 11.86 6.90
C LYS A 417 25.41 12.99 5.88
N ASN A 418 24.74 14.09 6.14
CA ASN A 418 25.15 15.35 5.55
C ASN A 418 26.51 15.71 6.16
N ASP A 419 27.60 15.40 5.45
CA ASP A 419 28.92 15.98 5.68
C ASP A 419 28.92 17.42 5.13
N GLU A 420 28.03 18.28 5.62
CA GLU A 420 28.12 19.70 5.35
C GLU A 420 27.71 20.49 6.59
N THR A 421 28.73 21.22 7.06
CA THR A 421 28.71 22.34 8.01
C THR A 421 28.37 22.01 9.46
N ILE A 422 29.43 21.72 10.19
CA ILE A 422 29.71 22.40 11.45
C ILE A 422 29.75 23.89 11.11
N ASP A 423 28.62 24.55 11.19
CA ASP A 423 28.57 25.99 11.43
C ASP A 423 27.65 26.23 12.61
N GLU A 424 28.29 26.77 13.59
CA GLU A 424 27.88 27.29 14.86
C GLU A 424 26.55 28.07 14.76
N PHE A 425 25.56 27.72 15.59
CA PHE A 425 24.93 28.57 16.60
C PHE A 425 23.92 27.80 17.42
#